data_1be024c26335ffa882592d6d4bda6c90
#
_entry.id   1be024c26335ffa882592d6d4bda6c90
#
_cell.length_a   1.000
_cell.length_b   1.000
_cell.length_c   1.000
_cell.angle_alpha   90.00
_cell.angle_beta   90.00
_cell.angle_gamma   90.00
#
_symmetry.space_group_name_H-M   'P 1'
#
loop_
_entity.id
_entity.type
_entity.pdbx_description
1 polymer ?
#
loop_
_entity_poly.entity_id
_entity_poly.type
_entity_poly.pdbx_seq_one_letter_code
_entity_poly.pdbx_strand_id
1 'polypeptide(L)'
;MEAGAQYQAAPWLFYINYALVDATYQFAGKLASPNNPSADADGNVFVTPGKHIPGIPLHQIKSGVDYAITPDLKLGTDLIWVSSQWYIGDQANQNVKLADYWVANLHGSYQLSEEVQLYGVVNNLFNRKFATFGTYFNPQVIANAIPDRPTDHRMVTPAQPLSIYVGLRAKL
;
A
#
# COMPACT_ATOMS: atom_id res chain seq x y z
N MET A 1 -14.54 9.51 0.80
CA MET A 1 -14.54 10.63 -0.15
C MET A 1 -13.46 10.37 -1.18
N GLU A 2 -13.75 10.53 -2.47
CA GLU A 2 -12.76 10.36 -3.54
C GLU A 2 -12.80 11.57 -4.46
N ALA A 3 -11.64 11.97 -4.97
CA ALA A 3 -11.50 13.05 -5.93
C ALA A 3 -10.40 12.68 -6.94
N GLY A 4 -10.62 12.99 -8.21
CA GLY A 4 -9.65 12.74 -9.27
C GLY A 4 -9.66 13.86 -10.29
N ALA A 5 -8.50 14.10 -10.89
CA ALA A 5 -8.34 15.03 -11.98
C ALA A 5 -7.40 14.44 -13.03
N GLN A 6 -7.69 14.74 -14.28
CA GLN A 6 -6.85 14.36 -15.40
C GLN A 6 -6.72 15.55 -16.35
N TYR A 7 -5.51 15.79 -16.82
CA TYR A 7 -5.22 16.80 -17.83
C TYR A 7 -4.49 16.16 -18.99
N GLN A 8 -5.04 16.28 -20.18
CA GLN A 8 -4.46 15.75 -21.39
C GLN A 8 -4.25 16.86 -22.42
N ALA A 9 -2.99 17.08 -22.75
CA ALA A 9 -2.57 17.96 -23.84
C ALA A 9 -1.33 17.34 -24.49
N ALA A 10 -1.47 16.86 -25.72
CA ALA A 10 -0.39 16.18 -26.42
C ALA A 10 0.91 17.02 -26.39
N PRO A 11 2.07 16.41 -26.07
CA PRO A 11 2.31 14.97 -25.89
C PRO A 11 2.10 14.44 -24.46
N TRP A 12 1.48 15.20 -23.54
CA TRP A 12 1.39 14.93 -22.13
C TRP A 12 0.01 14.42 -21.70
N LEU A 13 0.01 13.50 -20.74
CA LEU A 13 -1.14 13.14 -19.91
C LEU A 13 -0.70 13.17 -18.46
N PHE A 14 -1.40 13.94 -17.61
CA PHE A 14 -1.23 13.98 -16.16
C PHE A 14 -2.50 13.49 -15.49
N TYR A 15 -2.35 12.78 -14.38
CA TYR A 15 -3.49 12.43 -13.55
C TYR A 15 -3.13 12.43 -12.06
N ILE A 16 -4.12 12.67 -11.24
CA ILE A 16 -4.06 12.54 -9.78
C ILE A 16 -5.40 12.02 -9.27
N ASN A 17 -5.33 11.06 -8.36
CA ASN A 17 -6.48 10.52 -7.64
C ASN A 17 -6.17 10.56 -6.15
N TYR A 18 -7.12 11.04 -5.38
CA TYR A 18 -7.06 11.11 -3.94
C TYR A 18 -8.23 10.38 -3.32
N ALA A 19 -7.98 9.55 -2.30
CA ALA A 19 -9.00 8.90 -1.49
C ALA A 19 -8.80 9.25 -0.02
N LEU A 20 -9.91 9.61 0.66
CA LEU A 20 -10.03 9.75 2.10
C LEU A 20 -11.01 8.70 2.61
N VAL A 21 -10.53 7.81 3.48
CA VAL A 21 -11.33 6.75 4.11
C VAL A 21 -11.25 6.92 5.63
N ASP A 22 -12.18 7.69 6.18
CA ASP A 22 -12.30 7.89 7.63
C ASP A 22 -13.27 6.84 8.21
N ALA A 23 -12.74 5.65 8.50
CA ALA A 23 -13.49 4.53 9.04
C ALA A 23 -13.23 4.44 10.55
N THR A 24 -14.28 4.68 11.36
CA THR A 24 -14.20 4.71 12.81
C THR A 24 -15.27 3.86 13.48
N TYR A 25 -14.94 3.31 14.63
CA TYR A 25 -15.91 2.65 15.51
C TYR A 25 -16.91 3.68 16.05
N GLN A 26 -18.20 3.29 16.13
CA GLN A 26 -19.28 4.13 16.62
C GLN A 26 -19.87 3.63 17.94
N PHE A 27 -19.20 2.70 18.62
CA PHE A 27 -19.62 2.12 19.90
C PHE A 27 -18.50 2.15 20.93
N ALA A 28 -18.85 1.98 22.21
CA ALA A 28 -17.90 1.74 23.28
C ALA A 28 -18.04 0.28 23.76
N GLY A 29 -16.92 -0.43 23.87
CA GLY A 29 -16.95 -1.84 24.31
C GLY A 29 -15.60 -2.53 24.19
N LYS A 30 -15.53 -3.76 24.71
CA LYS A 30 -14.37 -4.63 24.61
C LYS A 30 -14.39 -5.40 23.30
N LEU A 31 -13.25 -5.48 22.64
CA LEU A 31 -13.00 -6.33 21.47
C LEU A 31 -11.83 -7.26 21.76
N ALA A 32 -11.97 -8.52 21.36
CA ALA A 32 -10.90 -9.49 21.51
C ALA A 32 -9.69 -9.12 20.62
N SER A 33 -8.53 -9.02 21.24
CA SER A 33 -7.24 -8.78 20.57
C SER A 33 -6.09 -9.34 21.40
N PRO A 34 -6.02 -10.66 21.58
CA PRO A 34 -5.12 -11.30 22.54
C PRO A 34 -3.64 -11.12 22.23
N ASN A 35 -3.31 -10.77 21.00
CA ASN A 35 -1.92 -10.53 20.56
C ASN A 35 -1.50 -9.05 20.66
N ASN A 36 -2.43 -8.15 21.00
CA ASN A 36 -2.11 -6.73 21.18
C ASN A 36 -1.31 -6.55 22.46
N PRO A 37 -0.14 -5.86 22.41
CA PRO A 37 0.66 -5.62 23.62
C PRO A 37 -0.05 -4.77 24.70
N SER A 38 -1.12 -4.07 24.34
CA SER A 38 -1.94 -3.26 25.24
C SER A 38 -3.26 -3.95 25.65
N ALA A 39 -3.42 -5.26 25.34
CA ALA A 39 -4.58 -6.00 25.78
C ALA A 39 -4.63 -6.20 27.29
N ASP A 40 -5.83 -6.27 27.85
CA ASP A 40 -6.04 -6.63 29.26
C ASP A 40 -5.70 -8.12 29.52
N ALA A 41 -5.80 -8.55 30.78
CA ALA A 41 -5.49 -9.94 31.19
C ALA A 41 -6.38 -10.99 30.48
N ASP A 42 -7.55 -10.60 30.01
CA ASP A 42 -8.50 -11.46 29.27
C ASP A 42 -8.25 -11.42 27.77
N GLY A 43 -7.23 -10.69 27.30
CA GLY A 43 -6.88 -10.54 25.88
C GLY A 43 -7.82 -9.59 25.12
N ASN A 44 -8.39 -8.60 25.78
CA ASN A 44 -9.28 -7.62 25.17
C ASN A 44 -8.68 -6.23 25.16
N VAL A 45 -9.11 -5.39 24.22
CA VAL A 45 -8.89 -3.95 24.18
C VAL A 45 -10.22 -3.21 24.28
N PHE A 46 -10.24 -2.07 24.98
CA PHE A 46 -11.44 -1.24 25.11
C PHE A 46 -11.47 -0.19 24.02
N VAL A 47 -12.47 -0.26 23.16
CA VAL A 47 -12.70 0.66 22.04
C VAL A 47 -13.72 1.72 22.44
N THR A 48 -13.51 2.95 21.99
CA THR A 48 -14.45 4.07 22.15
C THR A 48 -14.83 4.64 20.78
N PRO A 49 -15.98 5.32 20.66
CA PRO A 49 -16.35 5.99 19.43
C PRO A 49 -15.21 6.93 18.91
N GLY A 50 -15.03 6.97 17.60
CA GLY A 50 -13.99 7.76 16.95
C GLY A 50 -12.61 7.07 16.81
N LYS A 51 -12.41 5.89 17.39
CA LYS A 51 -11.21 5.09 17.12
C LYS A 51 -11.24 4.55 15.70
N HIS A 52 -10.13 4.70 14.97
CA HIS A 52 -10.03 4.23 13.59
C HIS A 52 -10.00 2.71 13.50
N ILE A 53 -10.67 2.16 12.50
CA ILE A 53 -10.59 0.73 12.18
C ILE A 53 -9.18 0.41 11.68
N PRO A 54 -8.46 -0.55 12.31
CA PRO A 54 -7.11 -0.91 11.92
C PRO A 54 -7.01 -1.47 10.50
N GLY A 55 -5.85 -1.29 9.86
CA GLY A 55 -5.59 -1.78 8.51
C GLY A 55 -6.19 -0.89 7.40
N ILE A 56 -6.78 0.26 7.76
CA ILE A 56 -7.35 1.21 6.80
C ILE A 56 -6.55 2.50 6.86
N PRO A 57 -5.77 2.84 5.83
CA PRO A 57 -5.09 4.13 5.77
C PRO A 57 -6.10 5.25 5.51
N LEU A 58 -5.93 6.37 6.22
CA LEU A 58 -6.83 7.52 6.12
C LEU A 58 -6.74 8.20 4.76
N HIS A 59 -5.53 8.31 4.21
CA HIS A 59 -5.27 9.01 2.95
C HIS A 59 -4.51 8.12 1.97
N GLN A 60 -4.90 8.18 0.70
CA GLN A 60 -4.18 7.58 -0.41
C GLN A 60 -4.13 8.58 -1.57
N ILE A 61 -2.94 8.71 -2.17
CA ILE A 61 -2.73 9.53 -3.38
C ILE A 61 -2.10 8.63 -4.43
N LYS A 62 -2.65 8.69 -5.64
CA LYS A 62 -2.05 8.10 -6.83
C LYS A 62 -1.96 9.19 -7.89
N SER A 63 -0.76 9.44 -8.39
CA SER A 63 -0.54 10.41 -9.46
C SER A 63 0.40 9.84 -10.49
N GLY A 64 0.33 10.36 -11.70
CA GLY A 64 1.23 9.93 -12.74
C GLY A 64 1.28 10.89 -13.91
N VAL A 65 2.25 10.64 -14.75
CA VAL A 65 2.45 11.37 -15.99
C VAL A 65 2.86 10.40 -17.10
N ASP A 66 2.22 10.53 -18.25
CA ASP A 66 2.63 9.89 -19.50
C ASP A 66 3.12 10.93 -20.49
N TYR A 67 4.14 10.58 -21.24
CA TYR A 67 4.73 11.40 -22.29
C TYR A 67 4.90 10.59 -23.58
N ALA A 68 4.31 11.07 -24.65
CA ALA A 68 4.51 10.52 -25.97
C ALA A 68 5.78 11.13 -26.60
N ILE A 69 6.90 10.39 -26.51
CA ILE A 69 8.19 10.81 -27.07
C ILE A 69 8.11 10.89 -28.59
N THR A 70 7.47 9.88 -29.19
CA THR A 70 7.12 9.82 -30.60
C THR A 70 5.67 9.28 -30.73
N PRO A 71 5.05 9.26 -31.91
CA PRO A 71 3.77 8.59 -32.09
C PRO A 71 3.75 7.13 -31.62
N ASP A 72 4.90 6.45 -31.72
CA ASP A 72 5.03 5.02 -31.41
C ASP A 72 5.60 4.75 -30.01
N LEU A 73 6.34 5.69 -29.41
CA LEU A 73 7.02 5.52 -28.14
C LEU A 73 6.36 6.37 -27.05
N LYS A 74 5.87 5.71 -25.99
CA LYS A 74 5.34 6.37 -24.81
C LYS A 74 6.07 5.88 -23.57
N LEU A 75 6.38 6.80 -22.67
CA LEU A 75 6.92 6.54 -21.34
C LEU A 75 6.05 7.23 -20.30
N GLY A 76 5.93 6.63 -19.14
CA GLY A 76 5.16 7.20 -18.04
C GLY A 76 5.70 6.75 -16.68
N THR A 77 5.32 7.48 -15.65
CA THR A 77 5.66 7.17 -14.27
C THR A 77 4.45 7.37 -13.37
N ASP A 78 4.32 6.50 -12.38
CA ASP A 78 3.30 6.55 -11.34
C ASP A 78 3.96 6.79 -9.98
N LEU A 79 3.36 7.64 -9.16
CA LEU A 79 3.69 7.82 -7.76
C LEU A 79 2.47 7.48 -6.92
N ILE A 80 2.65 6.56 -5.98
CA ILE A 80 1.62 6.16 -5.01
C ILE A 80 2.13 6.53 -3.63
N TRP A 81 1.31 7.24 -2.86
CA TRP A 81 1.52 7.48 -1.44
C TRP A 81 0.33 6.99 -0.63
N VAL A 82 0.63 6.32 0.49
CA VAL A 82 -0.37 5.78 1.43
C VAL A 82 0.03 6.23 2.83
N SER A 83 -0.91 6.83 3.56
CA SER A 83 -0.68 7.28 4.93
C SER A 83 -0.47 6.11 5.89
N SER A 84 0.10 6.40 7.05
CA SER A 84 0.22 5.44 8.16
C SER A 84 -1.14 4.88 8.57
N GLN A 85 -1.15 3.64 9.07
CA GLN A 85 -2.35 2.94 9.50
C GLN A 85 -2.09 2.15 10.79
N TRP A 86 -3.14 1.86 11.54
CA TRP A 86 -3.01 1.02 12.73
C TRP A 86 -2.83 -0.45 12.34
N TYR A 87 -2.01 -1.18 13.10
CA TYR A 87 -1.88 -2.64 12.92
C TYR A 87 -3.20 -3.33 13.19
N ILE A 88 -3.54 -4.35 12.39
CA ILE A 88 -4.68 -5.22 12.70
C ILE A 88 -4.46 -5.81 14.09
N GLY A 89 -5.46 -5.68 14.94
CA GLY A 89 -5.35 -6.01 16.37
C GLY A 89 -5.19 -4.78 17.28
N ASP A 90 -5.03 -3.56 16.75
CA ASP A 90 -5.01 -2.33 17.54
C ASP A 90 -6.31 -1.50 17.39
N GLN A 91 -7.43 -2.11 17.73
CA GLN A 91 -8.74 -1.48 17.63
C GLN A 91 -8.89 -0.26 18.56
N ALA A 92 -8.13 -0.22 19.64
CA ALA A 92 -8.12 0.89 20.59
C ALA A 92 -7.17 2.04 20.17
N ASN A 93 -6.40 1.85 19.09
CA ASN A 93 -5.43 2.83 18.57
C ASN A 93 -4.44 3.33 19.64
N GLN A 94 -3.83 2.40 20.37
CA GLN A 94 -2.98 2.69 21.52
C GLN A 94 -1.49 2.52 21.21
N ASN A 95 -1.13 1.88 20.12
CA ASN A 95 0.23 1.52 19.81
C ASN A 95 0.78 2.30 18.59
N VAL A 96 2.02 2.03 18.23
CA VAL A 96 2.67 2.64 17.07
C VAL A 96 2.00 2.18 15.78
N LYS A 97 1.78 3.08 14.85
CA LYS A 97 1.23 2.78 13.52
C LYS A 97 2.26 2.10 12.61
N LEU A 98 1.76 1.32 11.67
CA LEU A 98 2.53 0.98 10.48
C LEU A 98 2.83 2.28 9.71
N ALA A 99 4.09 2.48 9.37
CA ALA A 99 4.54 3.71 8.74
C ALA A 99 3.85 3.95 7.39
N ASP A 100 3.69 5.21 7.03
CA ASP A 100 3.34 5.60 5.67
C ASP A 100 4.44 5.20 4.68
N TYR A 101 4.06 5.10 3.42
CA TYR A 101 5.01 4.81 2.37
C TYR A 101 4.65 5.51 1.06
N TRP A 102 5.65 5.63 0.22
CA TRP A 102 5.46 5.96 -1.19
C TRP A 102 6.25 5.02 -2.08
N VAL A 103 5.77 4.79 -3.28
CA VAL A 103 6.43 3.99 -4.31
C VAL A 103 6.26 4.66 -5.66
N ALA A 104 7.34 4.67 -6.44
CA ALA A 104 7.33 5.12 -7.82
C ALA A 104 7.53 3.93 -8.76
N ASN A 105 6.76 3.92 -9.84
CA ASN A 105 6.85 2.93 -10.91
C ASN A 105 7.14 3.64 -12.23
N LEU A 106 7.76 2.93 -13.15
CA LEU A 106 7.98 3.37 -14.51
C LEU A 106 7.29 2.41 -15.46
N HIS A 107 6.67 2.92 -16.50
CA HIS A 107 6.08 2.10 -17.55
C HIS A 107 6.34 2.70 -18.93
N GLY A 108 6.28 1.88 -19.95
CA GLY A 108 6.44 2.34 -21.31
C GLY A 108 5.90 1.35 -22.33
N SER A 109 5.67 1.86 -23.50
CA SER A 109 5.25 1.05 -24.64
C SER A 109 5.83 1.56 -25.94
N TYR A 110 6.13 0.63 -26.86
CA TYR A 110 6.62 0.92 -28.18
C TYR A 110 5.82 0.13 -29.22
N GLN A 111 5.22 0.85 -30.15
CA GLN A 111 4.48 0.25 -31.26
C GLN A 111 5.46 -0.25 -32.31
N LEU A 112 5.59 -1.57 -32.45
CA LEU A 112 6.52 -2.21 -33.40
C LEU A 112 5.92 -2.26 -34.82
N SER A 113 4.59 -2.46 -34.90
CA SER A 113 3.79 -2.44 -36.14
C SER A 113 2.36 -2.05 -35.81
N GLU A 114 1.47 -1.95 -36.78
CA GLU A 114 0.03 -1.67 -36.55
C GLU A 114 -0.62 -2.71 -35.62
N GLU A 115 -0.09 -3.92 -35.59
CA GLU A 115 -0.64 -5.08 -34.86
C GLU A 115 0.14 -5.43 -33.60
N VAL A 116 1.43 -5.03 -33.46
CA VAL A 116 2.31 -5.48 -32.38
C VAL A 116 2.85 -4.34 -31.57
N GLN A 117 2.67 -4.42 -30.25
CA GLN A 117 3.19 -3.48 -29.27
C GLN A 117 4.08 -4.21 -28.26
N LEU A 118 5.29 -3.70 -28.03
CA LEU A 118 6.14 -4.02 -26.90
C LEU A 118 5.75 -3.14 -25.72
N TYR A 119 5.67 -3.68 -24.51
CA TYR A 119 5.47 -2.90 -23.31
C TYR A 119 6.38 -3.37 -22.18
N GLY A 120 6.69 -2.46 -21.25
CA GLY A 120 7.49 -2.75 -20.08
C GLY A 120 7.00 -1.98 -18.86
N VAL A 121 7.20 -2.58 -17.68
CA VAL A 121 6.87 -2.00 -16.38
C VAL A 121 8.00 -2.27 -15.41
N VAL A 122 8.43 -1.24 -14.69
CA VAL A 122 9.36 -1.32 -13.56
C VAL A 122 8.59 -0.91 -12.31
N ASN A 123 8.31 -1.86 -11.44
CA ASN A 123 7.67 -1.57 -10.15
C ASN A 123 8.74 -1.29 -9.09
N ASN A 124 8.40 -0.41 -8.15
CA ASN A 124 9.27 0.02 -7.06
C ASN A 124 10.66 0.45 -7.58
N LEU A 125 10.66 1.42 -8.49
CA LEU A 125 11.84 1.90 -9.23
C LEU A 125 13.05 2.18 -8.33
N PHE A 126 12.83 2.69 -7.12
CA PHE A 126 13.88 3.03 -6.16
C PHE A 126 14.20 1.90 -5.18
N ASN A 127 13.65 0.68 -5.40
CA ASN A 127 13.83 -0.49 -4.55
C ASN A 127 13.62 -0.18 -3.05
N ARG A 128 12.59 0.62 -2.73
CA ARG A 128 12.29 0.99 -1.36
C ARG A 128 11.75 -0.20 -0.58
N LYS A 129 12.21 -0.36 0.65
CA LYS A 129 11.69 -1.34 1.60
C LYS A 129 10.60 -0.69 2.43
N PHE A 130 9.38 -1.20 2.34
CA PHE A 130 8.22 -0.78 3.12
C PHE A 130 7.28 -1.96 3.32
N ALA A 131 6.30 -1.79 4.21
CA ALA A 131 5.28 -2.79 4.44
C ALA A 131 3.90 -2.24 4.03
N THR A 132 3.09 -3.09 3.42
CA THR A 132 1.73 -2.73 2.98
C THR A 132 0.66 -3.15 3.96
N PHE A 133 0.97 -4.09 4.85
CA PHE A 133 0.06 -4.65 5.84
C PHE A 133 0.82 -4.96 7.13
N GLY A 134 0.15 -4.79 8.27
CA GLY A 134 0.68 -5.11 9.59
C GLY A 134 -0.39 -5.68 10.51
N THR A 135 -0.02 -6.69 11.28
CA THR A 135 -0.88 -7.29 12.29
C THR A 135 -0.08 -7.63 13.54
N TYR A 136 -0.77 -7.78 14.68
CA TYR A 136 -0.16 -8.39 15.86
C TYR A 136 -0.28 -9.90 15.79
N PHE A 137 0.76 -10.58 16.27
CA PHE A 137 0.82 -12.02 16.37
C PHE A 137 1.43 -12.44 17.72
N ASN A 138 1.24 -13.71 18.10
CA ASN A 138 1.89 -14.27 19.29
C ASN A 138 3.30 -14.78 18.92
N PRO A 139 4.38 -14.12 19.36
CA PRO A 139 5.75 -14.56 19.04
C PRO A 139 6.10 -15.93 19.64
N GLN A 140 5.38 -16.41 20.66
CA GLN A 140 5.60 -17.73 21.23
C GLN A 140 5.28 -18.87 20.26
N VAL A 141 4.37 -18.65 19.31
CA VAL A 141 3.97 -19.67 18.30
C VAL A 141 5.16 -20.08 17.41
N ILE A 142 6.07 -19.14 17.14
CA ILE A 142 7.25 -19.41 16.29
C ILE A 142 8.54 -19.57 17.08
N ALA A 143 8.44 -19.55 18.41
CA ALA A 143 9.60 -19.58 19.33
C ALA A 143 10.53 -20.79 19.12
N ASN A 144 9.97 -21.93 18.65
CA ASN A 144 10.74 -23.14 18.39
C ASN A 144 11.35 -23.18 16.97
N ALA A 145 10.91 -22.31 16.08
CA ALA A 145 11.36 -22.28 14.68
C ALA A 145 12.44 -21.21 14.42
N ILE A 146 12.56 -20.21 15.30
CA ILE A 146 13.51 -19.09 15.14
C ILE A 146 14.43 -19.06 16.35
N PRO A 147 15.76 -19.21 16.18
CA PRO A 147 16.73 -19.26 17.28
C PRO A 147 16.72 -17.99 18.16
N ASP A 148 16.66 -16.82 17.53
CA ASP A 148 16.56 -15.52 18.22
C ASP A 148 15.10 -15.10 18.24
N ARG A 149 14.37 -15.51 19.29
CA ARG A 149 12.94 -15.28 19.44
C ARG A 149 12.58 -13.80 19.27
N PRO A 150 11.74 -13.43 18.33
CA PRO A 150 11.23 -12.08 18.29
C PRO A 150 10.41 -11.80 19.55
N THR A 151 10.72 -10.71 20.21
CA THR A 151 9.90 -10.18 21.32
C THR A 151 8.85 -9.20 20.84
N ASP A 152 8.98 -8.76 19.59
CA ASP A 152 8.06 -7.84 18.96
C ASP A 152 6.81 -8.59 18.46
N HIS A 153 5.65 -8.14 18.91
CA HIS A 153 4.36 -8.69 18.52
C HIS A 153 3.91 -8.27 17.11
N ARG A 154 4.66 -7.39 16.45
CA ARG A 154 4.33 -6.86 15.11
C ARG A 154 4.82 -7.81 14.02
N MET A 155 3.91 -8.19 13.16
CA MET A 155 4.20 -8.88 11.92
C MET A 155 3.78 -8.00 10.74
N VAL A 156 4.62 -7.92 9.72
CA VAL A 156 4.37 -7.10 8.54
C VAL A 156 4.49 -7.93 7.27
N THR A 157 3.72 -7.54 6.26
CA THR A 157 3.89 -8.05 4.90
C THR A 157 4.76 -7.05 4.14
N PRO A 158 6.00 -7.43 3.77
CA PRO A 158 6.87 -6.57 2.99
C PRO A 158 6.29 -6.36 1.59
N ALA A 159 6.49 -5.16 1.07
CA ALA A 159 6.14 -4.86 -0.32
C ALA A 159 7.07 -5.58 -1.30
N GLN A 160 6.61 -5.71 -2.52
CA GLN A 160 7.40 -6.24 -3.62
C GLN A 160 8.68 -5.39 -3.82
N PRO A 161 9.86 -6.00 -3.92
CA PRO A 161 11.09 -5.29 -4.28
C PRO A 161 11.01 -4.76 -5.72
N LEU A 162 12.05 -4.07 -6.16
CA LEU A 162 12.17 -3.70 -7.57
C LEU A 162 11.94 -4.92 -8.46
N SER A 163 11.03 -4.79 -9.40
CA SER A 163 10.70 -5.84 -10.36
C SER A 163 10.47 -5.26 -11.74
N ILE A 164 10.88 -6.00 -12.77
CA ILE A 164 10.79 -5.59 -14.16
C ILE A 164 9.99 -6.64 -14.93
N TYR A 165 9.02 -6.16 -15.69
CA TYR A 165 8.20 -6.97 -16.58
C TYR A 165 8.28 -6.41 -17.99
N VAL A 166 8.42 -7.30 -18.96
CA VAL A 166 8.38 -6.96 -20.39
C VAL A 166 7.42 -7.93 -21.08
N GLY A 167 6.63 -7.43 -21.99
CA GLY A 167 5.66 -8.24 -22.73
C GLY A 167 5.34 -7.69 -24.10
N LEU A 168 4.75 -8.53 -24.90
CA LEU A 168 4.21 -8.20 -26.23
C LEU A 168 2.69 -8.29 -26.20
N ARG A 169 2.05 -7.36 -26.86
CA ARG A 169 0.61 -7.39 -27.15
C ARG A 169 0.43 -7.45 -28.65
N ALA A 170 -0.27 -8.48 -29.15
CA ALA A 170 -0.64 -8.60 -30.54
C ALA A 170 -2.15 -8.42 -30.68
N LYS A 171 -2.57 -7.69 -31.73
CA LYS A 171 -3.96 -7.55 -32.14
C LYS A 171 -4.16 -8.47 -33.35
N LEU A 172 -5.06 -9.45 -33.21
CA LEU A 172 -5.45 -10.38 -34.25
C LEU A 172 -6.68 -9.86 -35.01
#